data_0141c8ba49c4a9a81a1a2f7be389249e
#
_entry.id   0141c8ba49c4a9a81a1a2f7be389249e
#
_cell.length_a   1.000
_cell.length_b   1.000
_cell.length_c   1.000
_cell.angle_alpha   90.00
_cell.angle_beta   90.00
_cell.angle_gamma   90.00
#
_symmetry.space_group_name_H-M   'P 1'
#
loop_
_entity.id
_entity.type
_entity.pdbx_description
1 polymer ?
#
loop_
_entity_poly.entity_id
_entity_poly.type
_entity_poly.pdbx_seq_one_letter_code
_entity_poly.pdbx_strand_id
1 'polypeptide(L)'
;MNFEKKIATRDGFGEEIVALGRENRNILVVDADIGKSCKTGAFRKELPEQYLNVGIAEQNCAGVAAGLATCGKIPFIVTYAAFGSMRMVEMIRQEICYPHLNVKIACSHGGVTPANDGASHQAIEDMGILRTIPNMTVIMPADYVSAKKLVRAAAGFDGPVYLRFTRDAIPVIYDEDACFTIGKANKLREGKDVAIIANGDTVRLAIQAAELLEAEGIQARVLDMHTIKPLDQEAVMDCIENIGRIITVEDHNILNGLGSAVCELAAEAGKGKVKRLGIQDRFGMSAPYERLLAMNGVTVENIVDSAKALLK
;
A
#
# COMPACT_ATOMS: atom_id res chain seq x y z
N MET A 1 -3.35 -7.46 -20.37
CA MET A 1 -2.13 -7.09 -19.62
C MET A 1 -1.16 -8.26 -19.59
N ASN A 2 0.14 -8.01 -19.64
CA ASN A 2 1.15 -9.08 -19.59
C ASN A 2 1.66 -9.24 -18.15
N PHE A 3 1.35 -10.38 -17.50
CA PHE A 3 1.78 -10.69 -16.13
C PHE A 3 3.13 -11.44 -16.04
N GLU A 4 3.89 -11.53 -17.14
CA GLU A 4 5.15 -12.29 -17.20
C GLU A 4 6.28 -11.61 -16.42
N LYS A 5 6.40 -10.27 -16.54
CA LYS A 5 7.43 -9.50 -15.86
C LYS A 5 7.04 -9.34 -14.37
N LYS A 6 7.88 -9.85 -13.47
CA LYS A 6 7.65 -9.75 -12.03
C LYS A 6 8.79 -9.02 -11.36
N ILE A 7 8.49 -7.97 -10.59
CA ILE A 7 9.44 -7.17 -9.82
C ILE A 7 8.77 -6.77 -8.50
N ALA A 8 9.50 -6.79 -7.39
CA ALA A 8 8.96 -6.35 -6.11
C ALA A 8 8.79 -4.82 -6.06
N THR A 9 7.76 -4.33 -5.39
CA THR A 9 7.54 -2.87 -5.27
C THR A 9 8.65 -2.18 -4.49
N ARG A 10 9.32 -2.88 -3.54
CA ARG A 10 10.51 -2.36 -2.85
C ARG A 10 11.70 -2.11 -3.79
N ASP A 11 11.80 -2.83 -4.91
CA ASP A 11 12.86 -2.57 -5.92
C ASP A 11 12.57 -1.25 -6.65
N GLY A 12 11.30 -0.97 -6.96
CA GLY A 12 10.86 0.32 -7.49
C GLY A 12 11.16 1.48 -6.53
N PHE A 13 10.91 1.30 -5.23
CA PHE A 13 11.33 2.26 -4.21
C PHE A 13 12.85 2.48 -4.22
N GLY A 14 13.63 1.39 -4.22
CA GLY A 14 15.09 1.46 -4.17
C GLY A 14 15.71 2.20 -5.36
N GLU A 15 15.16 2.05 -6.56
CA GLU A 15 15.60 2.82 -7.74
C GLU A 15 15.18 4.29 -7.66
N GLU A 16 13.91 4.54 -7.33
CA GLU A 16 13.38 5.90 -7.37
C GLU A 16 13.98 6.78 -6.27
N ILE A 17 14.26 6.24 -5.08
CA ILE A 17 14.86 7.04 -4.00
C ILE A 17 16.28 7.49 -4.37
N VAL A 18 17.05 6.70 -5.13
CA VAL A 18 18.35 7.09 -5.65
C VAL A 18 18.23 8.25 -6.65
N ALA A 19 17.27 8.14 -7.59
CA ALA A 19 17.02 9.21 -8.55
C ALA A 19 16.65 10.52 -7.84
N LEU A 20 15.71 10.46 -6.90
CA LEU A 20 15.27 11.59 -6.09
C LEU A 20 16.39 12.22 -5.26
N GLY A 21 17.24 11.39 -4.64
CA GLY A 21 18.39 11.87 -3.86
C GLY A 21 19.44 12.61 -4.71
N ARG A 22 19.64 12.20 -5.97
CA ARG A 22 20.48 12.92 -6.94
C ARG A 22 19.89 14.27 -7.34
N GLU A 23 18.57 14.34 -7.49
CA GLU A 23 17.84 15.55 -7.89
C GLU A 23 17.72 16.55 -6.74
N ASN A 24 17.59 16.09 -5.50
CA ASN A 24 17.32 16.95 -4.34
C ASN A 24 18.13 16.53 -3.10
N ARG A 25 19.08 17.37 -2.70
CA ARG A 25 19.92 17.15 -1.50
C ARG A 25 19.18 17.23 -0.16
N ASN A 26 17.92 17.66 -0.15
CA ASN A 26 17.11 17.64 1.05
C ASN A 26 16.48 16.27 1.31
N ILE A 27 16.47 15.37 0.33
CA ILE A 27 16.02 13.99 0.51
C ILE A 27 17.10 13.21 1.25
N LEU A 28 16.73 12.65 2.39
CA LEU A 28 17.58 11.83 3.23
C LEU A 28 16.95 10.45 3.44
N VAL A 29 17.79 9.44 3.61
CA VAL A 29 17.35 8.11 4.07
C VAL A 29 17.78 7.93 5.51
N VAL A 30 16.82 7.59 6.40
CA VAL A 30 17.07 7.23 7.80
C VAL A 30 16.72 5.75 7.95
N ASP A 31 17.74 4.92 8.11
CA ASP A 31 17.65 3.46 8.06
C ASP A 31 17.75 2.84 9.47
N ALA A 32 16.83 1.97 9.79
CA ALA A 32 16.85 1.16 11.02
C ALA A 32 17.68 -0.15 10.84
N ASP A 33 18.81 -0.07 10.15
CA ASP A 33 19.79 -1.14 9.90
C ASP A 33 19.30 -2.29 9.00
N ILE A 34 18.32 -2.04 8.15
CA ILE A 34 17.77 -3.03 7.21
C ILE A 34 17.74 -2.59 5.75
N GLY A 35 18.53 -1.59 5.41
CA GLY A 35 18.60 -1.00 4.07
C GLY A 35 18.88 -1.99 2.95
N LYS A 36 19.66 -3.07 3.21
CA LYS A 36 19.85 -4.14 2.21
C LYS A 36 18.53 -4.80 1.81
N SER A 37 17.69 -5.14 2.78
CA SER A 37 16.38 -5.76 2.54
C SER A 37 15.37 -4.78 1.94
N CYS A 38 15.45 -3.50 2.33
CA CYS A 38 14.58 -2.43 1.83
C CYS A 38 15.11 -1.76 0.56
N LYS A 39 16.20 -2.28 -0.03
CA LYS A 39 16.77 -1.85 -1.32
C LYS A 39 17.41 -0.46 -1.34
N THR A 40 17.80 0.07 -0.18
CA THR A 40 18.52 1.37 -0.09
C THR A 40 20.04 1.26 -0.16
N GLY A 41 20.58 0.07 -0.43
CA GLY A 41 22.02 -0.15 -0.53
C GLY A 41 22.72 0.67 -1.63
N ALA A 42 22.05 0.88 -2.78
CA ALA A 42 22.56 1.74 -3.84
C ALA A 42 22.60 3.20 -3.39
N PHE A 43 21.53 3.69 -2.73
CA PHE A 43 21.47 5.04 -2.17
C PHE A 43 22.63 5.29 -1.19
N ARG A 44 22.85 4.38 -0.24
CA ARG A 44 23.97 4.45 0.72
C ARG A 44 25.33 4.54 0.03
N LYS A 45 25.52 3.80 -1.05
CA LYS A 45 26.80 3.77 -1.80
C LYS A 45 27.04 5.06 -2.58
N GLU A 46 26.00 5.59 -3.23
CA GLU A 46 26.12 6.73 -4.14
C GLU A 46 25.98 8.08 -3.43
N LEU A 47 25.18 8.13 -2.39
CA LEU A 47 24.81 9.36 -1.67
C LEU A 47 25.03 9.21 -0.15
N PRO A 48 26.24 8.85 0.29
CA PRO A 48 26.50 8.53 1.70
C PRO A 48 26.23 9.71 2.64
N GLU A 49 26.34 10.96 2.19
CA GLU A 49 26.07 12.16 2.98
C GLU A 49 24.57 12.42 3.20
N GLN A 50 23.71 11.74 2.42
CA GLN A 50 22.25 11.79 2.57
C GLN A 50 21.70 10.53 3.25
N TYR A 51 22.55 9.67 3.80
CA TYR A 51 22.17 8.40 4.40
C TYR A 51 22.64 8.31 5.86
N LEU A 52 21.67 8.05 6.75
CA LEU A 52 21.90 7.83 8.17
C LEU A 52 21.43 6.43 8.55
N ASN A 53 22.30 5.64 9.16
CA ASN A 53 21.95 4.39 9.80
C ASN A 53 21.93 4.61 11.32
N VAL A 54 20.78 4.43 11.94
CA VAL A 54 20.58 4.64 13.37
C VAL A 54 20.64 3.35 14.19
N GLY A 55 20.98 2.23 13.54
CA GLY A 55 20.94 0.90 14.14
C GLY A 55 19.51 0.35 14.22
N ILE A 56 19.35 -0.82 14.84
CA ILE A 56 18.04 -1.46 15.07
C ILE A 56 17.32 -0.70 16.21
N ALA A 57 16.85 0.50 15.90
CA ALA A 57 16.27 1.43 16.87
C ALA A 57 15.17 2.27 16.20
N GLU A 58 14.05 1.63 15.91
CA GLU A 58 12.98 2.21 15.08
C GLU A 58 12.37 3.47 15.70
N GLN A 59 12.21 3.53 17.02
CA GLN A 59 11.71 4.74 17.69
C GLN A 59 12.69 5.91 17.54
N ASN A 60 14.00 5.64 17.69
CA ASN A 60 15.04 6.64 17.44
C ASN A 60 15.06 7.07 15.97
N CYS A 61 14.79 6.14 15.04
CA CYS A 61 14.67 6.45 13.61
C CYS A 61 13.56 7.50 13.36
N ALA A 62 12.42 7.36 14.01
CA ALA A 62 11.33 8.32 13.92
C ALA A 62 11.72 9.70 14.49
N GLY A 63 12.32 9.75 15.68
CA GLY A 63 12.76 11.00 16.30
C GLY A 63 13.84 11.73 15.49
N VAL A 64 14.83 10.99 14.96
CA VAL A 64 15.86 11.55 14.05
C VAL A 64 15.21 12.12 12.79
N ALA A 65 14.29 11.40 12.17
CA ALA A 65 13.59 11.87 10.97
C ALA A 65 12.74 13.11 11.27
N ALA A 66 12.03 13.15 12.40
CA ALA A 66 11.28 14.32 12.83
C ALA A 66 12.20 15.54 13.00
N GLY A 67 13.33 15.39 13.70
CA GLY A 67 14.31 16.45 13.86
C GLY A 67 14.87 16.97 12.53
N LEU A 68 15.19 16.09 11.60
CA LEU A 68 15.67 16.46 10.25
C LEU A 68 14.59 17.23 9.47
N ALA A 69 13.33 16.84 9.60
CA ALA A 69 12.21 17.52 8.92
C ALA A 69 12.02 18.94 9.45
N THR A 70 12.23 19.21 10.76
CA THR A 70 12.18 20.58 11.31
C THR A 70 13.31 21.47 10.75
N CYS A 71 14.37 20.87 10.21
CA CYS A 71 15.47 21.58 9.53
C CYS A 71 15.26 21.71 8.01
N GLY A 72 14.02 21.46 7.51
CA GLY A 72 13.68 21.58 6.08
C GLY A 72 14.14 20.41 5.23
N LYS A 73 14.50 19.27 5.83
CA LYS A 73 14.82 18.04 5.11
C LYS A 73 13.56 17.21 4.82
N ILE A 74 13.68 16.29 3.87
CA ILE A 74 12.64 15.34 3.49
C ILE A 74 13.16 13.92 3.80
N PRO A 75 13.12 13.50 5.05
CA PRO A 75 13.63 12.18 5.45
C PRO A 75 12.66 11.07 5.04
N PHE A 76 13.23 10.01 4.46
CA PHE A 76 12.58 8.73 4.23
C PHE A 76 13.05 7.75 5.30
N ILE A 77 12.19 7.41 6.23
CA ILE A 77 12.41 6.33 7.20
C ILE A 77 12.31 5.01 6.47
N VAL A 78 13.27 4.11 6.69
CA VAL A 78 13.31 2.80 6.05
C VAL A 78 13.35 1.70 7.10
N THR A 79 12.30 0.88 7.12
CA THR A 79 12.18 -0.29 7.99
C THR A 79 11.18 -1.31 7.41
N TYR A 80 10.90 -2.39 8.14
CA TYR A 80 9.79 -3.29 7.80
C TYR A 80 8.44 -2.74 8.27
N ALA A 81 7.38 -3.07 7.54
CA ALA A 81 6.04 -2.56 7.81
C ALA A 81 5.55 -2.89 9.24
N ALA A 82 5.81 -4.10 9.73
CA ALA A 82 5.48 -4.50 11.09
C ALA A 82 6.14 -3.61 12.16
N PHE A 83 7.40 -3.22 11.95
CA PHE A 83 8.13 -2.39 12.90
C PHE A 83 7.82 -0.91 12.73
N GLY A 84 7.68 -0.46 11.47
CA GLY A 84 7.33 0.91 11.13
C GLY A 84 5.92 1.33 11.59
N SER A 85 5.00 0.39 11.64
CA SER A 85 3.61 0.69 12.05
C SER A 85 3.35 0.46 13.53
N MET A 86 3.99 -0.52 14.17
CA MET A 86 3.67 -0.87 15.56
C MET A 86 4.70 -0.35 16.55
N ARG A 87 6.01 -0.57 16.29
CA ARG A 87 7.05 -0.14 17.22
C ARG A 87 7.26 1.37 17.24
N MET A 88 7.03 2.06 16.12
CA MET A 88 7.20 3.51 16.00
C MET A 88 5.87 4.29 16.14
N VAL A 89 4.72 3.64 16.30
CA VAL A 89 3.41 4.29 16.13
C VAL A 89 3.21 5.54 16.99
N GLU A 90 3.65 5.48 18.24
CA GLU A 90 3.54 6.62 19.15
C GLU A 90 4.41 7.80 18.68
N MET A 91 5.67 7.53 18.32
CA MET A 91 6.58 8.54 17.77
C MET A 91 6.05 9.15 16.46
N ILE A 92 5.52 8.31 15.56
CA ILE A 92 4.88 8.78 14.33
C ILE A 92 3.72 9.73 14.65
N ARG A 93 2.89 9.36 15.63
CA ARG A 93 1.75 10.18 16.03
C ARG A 93 2.17 11.52 16.62
N GLN A 94 3.08 11.53 17.58
CA GLN A 94 3.42 12.70 18.37
C GLN A 94 4.46 13.60 17.69
N GLU A 95 5.50 13.00 17.09
CA GLU A 95 6.62 13.76 16.61
C GLU A 95 6.55 14.07 15.10
N ILE A 96 5.75 13.31 14.36
CA ILE A 96 5.64 13.46 12.90
C ILE A 96 4.26 13.99 12.50
N CYS A 97 3.19 13.30 12.90
CA CYS A 97 1.84 13.64 12.42
C CYS A 97 1.23 14.83 13.14
N TYR A 98 1.39 14.92 14.47
CA TYR A 98 0.84 16.04 15.23
C TYR A 98 1.40 17.41 14.78
N PRO A 99 2.72 17.59 14.61
CA PRO A 99 3.29 18.82 14.06
C PRO A 99 3.23 18.91 12.53
N HIS A 100 2.65 17.92 11.83
CA HIS A 100 2.54 17.87 10.36
C HIS A 100 3.88 17.94 9.64
N LEU A 101 4.89 17.19 10.09
CA LEU A 101 6.22 17.21 9.51
C LEU A 101 6.29 16.43 8.18
N ASN A 102 7.10 16.92 7.26
CA ASN A 102 7.31 16.32 5.94
C ASN A 102 8.23 15.08 6.01
N VAL A 103 7.76 14.00 6.62
CA VAL A 103 8.46 12.73 6.77
C VAL A 103 7.79 11.63 5.95
N LYS A 104 8.56 10.83 5.22
CA LYS A 104 8.09 9.67 4.47
C LYS A 104 8.49 8.39 5.19
N ILE A 105 7.54 7.55 5.51
CA ILE A 105 7.74 6.29 6.22
C ILE A 105 7.63 5.18 5.18
N ALA A 106 8.78 4.80 4.61
CA ALA A 106 8.91 3.87 3.49
C ALA A 106 9.17 2.45 4.00
N CYS A 107 8.12 1.66 4.17
CA CYS A 107 8.20 0.34 4.77
C CYS A 107 8.02 -0.78 3.76
N SER A 108 8.96 -1.72 3.73
CA SER A 108 8.83 -2.95 2.96
C SER A 108 8.25 -4.10 3.82
N HIS A 109 8.01 -5.25 3.19
CA HIS A 109 7.48 -6.43 3.88
C HIS A 109 6.05 -6.25 4.43
N GLY A 110 5.20 -5.48 3.70
CA GLY A 110 3.79 -5.31 4.06
C GLY A 110 2.96 -6.59 3.86
N GLY A 111 1.87 -6.71 4.59
CA GLY A 111 0.96 -7.84 4.53
C GLY A 111 1.60 -9.17 4.88
N VAL A 112 1.22 -10.21 4.17
CA VAL A 112 1.83 -11.54 4.29
C VAL A 112 2.95 -11.78 3.27
N THR A 113 3.43 -10.73 2.56
CA THR A 113 4.54 -10.81 1.61
C THR A 113 5.89 -11.24 2.21
N PRO A 114 6.17 -11.11 3.54
CA PRO A 114 7.33 -11.76 4.17
C PRO A 114 7.37 -13.27 4.00
N ALA A 115 6.23 -13.90 3.73
CA ALA A 115 6.12 -15.32 3.40
C ALA A 115 6.78 -16.24 4.44
N ASN A 116 7.92 -16.84 4.11
CA ASN A 116 8.60 -17.81 4.96
C ASN A 116 9.19 -17.20 6.26
N ASP A 117 9.34 -15.87 6.35
CA ASP A 117 9.81 -15.21 7.58
C ASP A 117 8.77 -15.32 8.71
N GLY A 118 7.51 -15.59 8.36
CA GLY A 118 6.44 -15.90 9.30
C GLY A 118 5.79 -14.69 9.96
N ALA A 119 4.88 -14.97 10.90
CA ALA A 119 3.99 -13.98 11.51
C ALA A 119 4.69 -12.78 12.18
N SER A 120 5.90 -12.99 12.74
CA SER A 120 6.64 -11.92 13.41
C SER A 120 7.10 -10.79 12.47
N HIS A 121 7.11 -11.03 11.17
CA HIS A 121 7.53 -10.07 10.14
C HIS A 121 6.38 -9.67 9.21
N GLN A 122 5.26 -10.36 9.27
CA GLN A 122 4.06 -10.05 8.51
C GLN A 122 3.32 -8.88 9.15
N ALA A 123 2.99 -7.87 8.35
CA ALA A 123 2.30 -6.66 8.80
C ALA A 123 0.90 -6.64 8.20
N ILE A 124 -0.05 -7.19 8.94
CA ILE A 124 -1.45 -7.27 8.51
C ILE A 124 -2.34 -6.20 9.16
N GLU A 125 -1.78 -5.39 10.05
CA GLU A 125 -2.47 -4.33 10.81
C GLU A 125 -1.99 -2.91 10.46
N ASP A 126 -0.88 -2.80 9.75
CA ASP A 126 -0.10 -1.57 9.53
C ASP A 126 -0.93 -0.43 8.91
N MET A 127 -1.61 -0.67 7.81
CA MET A 127 -2.46 0.33 7.16
C MET A 127 -3.61 0.76 8.06
N GLY A 128 -4.22 -0.20 8.76
CA GLY A 128 -5.32 0.06 9.69
C GLY A 128 -4.92 0.93 10.87
N ILE A 129 -3.75 0.68 11.45
CA ILE A 129 -3.20 1.48 12.55
C ILE A 129 -2.91 2.91 12.07
N LEU A 130 -2.16 3.05 10.97
CA LEU A 130 -1.71 4.34 10.49
C LEU A 130 -2.84 5.17 9.86
N ARG A 131 -3.85 4.52 9.29
CA ARG A 131 -5.04 5.18 8.78
C ARG A 131 -5.80 5.95 9.88
N THR A 132 -5.76 5.51 11.14
CA THR A 132 -6.45 6.20 12.25
C THR A 132 -5.74 7.46 12.73
N ILE A 133 -4.44 7.63 12.41
CA ILE A 133 -3.65 8.78 12.89
C ILE A 133 -4.00 10.03 12.06
N PRO A 134 -4.43 11.15 12.66
CA PRO A 134 -4.66 12.40 11.94
C PRO A 134 -3.43 12.85 11.15
N ASN A 135 -3.64 13.53 10.02
CA ASN A 135 -2.62 14.03 9.10
C ASN A 135 -1.82 12.95 8.33
N MET A 136 -1.87 11.68 8.71
CA MET A 136 -1.16 10.61 8.00
C MET A 136 -1.80 10.35 6.63
N THR A 137 -1.01 10.33 5.58
CA THR A 137 -1.36 9.80 4.26
C THR A 137 -0.88 8.35 4.15
N VAL A 138 -1.70 7.42 3.63
CA VAL A 138 -1.40 5.98 3.57
C VAL A 138 -1.51 5.47 2.14
N ILE A 139 -0.39 4.96 1.60
CA ILE A 139 -0.24 4.57 0.19
C ILE A 139 0.30 3.14 0.10
N MET A 140 -0.29 2.34 -0.79
CA MET A 140 0.20 1.01 -1.15
C MET A 140 0.22 0.84 -2.67
N PRO A 141 1.39 0.93 -3.33
CA PRO A 141 1.53 0.72 -4.77
C PRO A 141 1.15 -0.70 -5.21
N ALA A 142 0.51 -0.82 -6.38
CA ALA A 142 0.07 -2.09 -6.93
C ALA A 142 1.19 -2.91 -7.59
N ASP A 143 2.25 -2.24 -8.09
CA ASP A 143 3.36 -2.87 -8.78
C ASP A 143 4.63 -2.00 -8.74
N TYR A 144 5.67 -2.45 -9.45
CA TYR A 144 6.95 -1.74 -9.56
C TYR A 144 6.83 -0.33 -10.18
N VAL A 145 6.03 -0.14 -11.23
CA VAL A 145 5.87 1.17 -11.90
C VAL A 145 5.13 2.13 -10.98
N SER A 146 4.01 1.72 -10.42
CA SER A 146 3.26 2.51 -9.45
C SER A 146 4.09 2.84 -8.21
N ALA A 147 4.98 1.93 -7.76
CA ALA A 147 5.89 2.20 -6.65
C ALA A 147 6.82 3.38 -6.95
N LYS A 148 7.48 3.40 -8.11
CA LYS A 148 8.34 4.53 -8.52
C LYS A 148 7.57 5.82 -8.58
N LYS A 149 6.41 5.83 -9.24
CA LYS A 149 5.58 7.02 -9.43
C LYS A 149 5.05 7.56 -8.10
N LEU A 150 4.56 6.69 -7.22
CA LEU A 150 4.01 7.09 -5.92
C LEU A 150 5.11 7.52 -4.92
N VAL A 151 6.30 6.95 -4.98
CA VAL A 151 7.46 7.43 -4.21
C VAL A 151 7.83 8.85 -4.63
N ARG A 152 7.87 9.14 -5.94
CA ARG A 152 8.11 10.49 -6.46
C ARG A 152 6.99 11.46 -6.07
N ALA A 153 5.74 11.05 -6.19
CA ALA A 153 4.60 11.85 -5.75
C ALA A 153 4.65 12.16 -4.25
N ALA A 154 5.01 11.15 -3.43
CA ALA A 154 5.18 11.34 -1.99
C ALA A 154 6.33 12.29 -1.64
N ALA A 155 7.44 12.26 -2.37
CA ALA A 155 8.56 13.20 -2.15
C ALA A 155 8.13 14.67 -2.36
N GLY A 156 7.22 14.92 -3.31
CA GLY A 156 6.66 16.25 -3.58
C GLY A 156 5.44 16.63 -2.72
N PHE A 157 4.91 15.70 -1.94
CA PHE A 157 3.74 15.93 -1.08
C PHE A 157 4.19 16.49 0.27
N ASP A 158 3.65 17.62 0.71
CA ASP A 158 3.95 18.20 2.02
C ASP A 158 3.14 17.49 3.12
N GLY A 159 3.85 16.97 4.10
CA GLY A 159 3.27 16.24 5.23
C GLY A 159 3.68 14.76 5.32
N PRO A 160 3.20 14.06 6.36
CA PRO A 160 3.58 12.67 6.62
C PRO A 160 2.91 11.70 5.65
N VAL A 161 3.72 10.79 5.10
CA VAL A 161 3.25 9.75 4.18
C VAL A 161 3.81 8.39 4.58
N TYR A 162 2.94 7.43 4.76
CA TYR A 162 3.29 6.02 4.87
C TYR A 162 3.21 5.36 3.49
N LEU A 163 4.31 4.73 3.08
CA LEU A 163 4.43 3.97 1.83
C LEU A 163 4.70 2.51 2.16
N ARG A 164 3.85 1.62 1.68
CA ARG A 164 3.92 0.18 1.94
C ARG A 164 4.36 -0.60 0.71
N PHE A 165 5.44 -1.35 0.82
CA PHE A 165 5.99 -2.14 -0.29
C PHE A 165 5.97 -3.63 -0.01
N THR A 166 5.89 -4.43 -1.08
CA THR A 166 6.00 -5.89 -1.03
C THR A 166 7.45 -6.34 -0.92
N ARG A 167 7.67 -7.52 -0.32
CA ARG A 167 8.96 -8.23 -0.33
C ARG A 167 9.15 -9.02 -1.61
N ASP A 168 8.17 -9.82 -1.97
CA ASP A 168 8.24 -10.72 -3.10
C ASP A 168 7.93 -10.01 -4.42
N ALA A 169 8.50 -10.55 -5.51
CA ALA A 169 8.26 -10.06 -6.85
C ALA A 169 6.83 -10.38 -7.30
N ILE A 170 6.13 -9.36 -7.74
CA ILE A 170 4.74 -9.43 -8.24
C ILE A 170 4.67 -8.96 -9.68
N PRO A 171 3.64 -9.35 -10.46
CA PRO A 171 3.47 -8.89 -11.81
C PRO A 171 3.45 -7.37 -11.95
N VAL A 172 4.11 -6.86 -13.00
CA VAL A 172 4.03 -5.46 -13.40
C VAL A 172 2.79 -5.29 -14.26
N ILE A 173 1.86 -4.44 -13.82
CA ILE A 173 0.55 -4.26 -14.45
C ILE A 173 0.40 -2.90 -15.14
N TYR A 174 1.23 -1.92 -14.78
CA TYR A 174 1.20 -0.58 -15.34
C TYR A 174 2.32 -0.37 -16.37
N ASP A 175 2.03 0.45 -17.37
CA ASP A 175 3.01 0.97 -18.30
C ASP A 175 3.76 2.17 -17.69
N GLU A 176 4.95 2.47 -18.20
CA GLU A 176 5.83 3.53 -17.66
C GLU A 176 5.23 4.96 -17.77
N ASP A 177 4.26 5.16 -18.62
CA ASP A 177 3.54 6.44 -18.79
C ASP A 177 2.33 6.61 -17.87
N ALA A 178 1.98 5.58 -17.08
CA ALA A 178 0.88 5.63 -16.13
C ALA A 178 1.04 6.79 -15.12
N CYS A 179 -0.06 7.48 -14.85
CA CYS A 179 -0.12 8.62 -13.96
C CYS A 179 -0.77 8.25 -12.61
N PHE A 180 -0.23 8.82 -11.54
CA PHE A 180 -0.73 8.59 -10.19
C PHE A 180 -0.88 9.91 -9.44
N THR A 181 -2.02 10.10 -8.81
CA THR A 181 -2.31 11.26 -7.96
C THR A 181 -2.70 10.78 -6.57
N ILE A 182 -1.99 11.21 -5.54
CA ILE A 182 -2.31 10.85 -4.14
C ILE A 182 -3.77 11.23 -3.83
N GLY A 183 -4.52 10.29 -3.30
CA GLY A 183 -5.94 10.48 -2.97
C GLY A 183 -6.90 10.25 -4.14
N LYS A 184 -6.44 9.84 -5.31
CA LYS A 184 -7.28 9.47 -6.47
C LYS A 184 -7.04 8.03 -6.87
N ALA A 185 -8.10 7.29 -7.09
CA ALA A 185 -8.02 5.90 -7.57
C ALA A 185 -7.73 5.85 -9.07
N ASN A 186 -6.99 4.83 -9.51
CA ASN A 186 -6.85 4.54 -10.92
C ASN A 186 -7.94 3.53 -11.35
N LYS A 187 -8.79 3.94 -12.30
CA LYS A 187 -9.79 3.06 -12.88
C LYS A 187 -9.15 2.22 -13.98
N LEU A 188 -8.99 0.94 -13.73
CA LEU A 188 -8.33 -0.01 -14.63
C LEU A 188 -9.30 -0.67 -15.62
N ARG A 189 -10.58 -0.73 -15.23
CA ARG A 189 -11.62 -1.34 -16.04
C ARG A 189 -12.98 -0.70 -15.75
N GLU A 190 -13.76 -0.47 -16.80
CA GLU A 190 -15.16 -0.08 -16.69
C GLU A 190 -16.06 -1.30 -16.45
N GLY A 191 -17.17 -1.10 -15.76
CA GLY A 191 -18.17 -2.12 -15.50
C GLY A 191 -19.36 -1.54 -14.75
N LYS A 192 -20.50 -2.22 -14.82
CA LYS A 192 -21.77 -1.76 -14.24
C LYS A 192 -22.47 -2.78 -13.35
N ASP A 193 -22.00 -4.03 -13.32
CA ASP A 193 -22.68 -5.11 -12.59
C ASP A 193 -22.13 -5.28 -11.17
N VAL A 194 -20.80 -5.16 -11.02
CA VAL A 194 -20.07 -5.22 -9.74
C VAL A 194 -18.85 -4.33 -9.78
N ALA A 195 -18.47 -3.71 -8.65
CA ALA A 195 -17.21 -3.00 -8.50
C ALA A 195 -16.24 -3.83 -7.66
N ILE A 196 -14.99 -3.94 -8.11
CA ILE A 196 -13.88 -4.57 -7.39
C ILE A 196 -12.88 -3.45 -7.07
N ILE A 197 -12.75 -3.11 -5.80
CA ILE A 197 -11.83 -2.08 -5.30
C ILE A 197 -10.69 -2.79 -4.59
N ALA A 198 -9.49 -2.71 -5.15
CA ALA A 198 -8.32 -3.39 -4.63
C ALA A 198 -7.19 -2.41 -4.37
N ASN A 199 -6.21 -2.78 -3.57
CA ASN A 199 -4.98 -2.02 -3.39
C ASN A 199 -3.75 -2.92 -3.40
N GLY A 200 -2.60 -2.33 -3.70
CA GLY A 200 -1.34 -3.05 -3.70
C GLY A 200 -1.36 -4.24 -4.66
N ASP A 201 -0.64 -5.27 -4.30
CA ASP A 201 -0.48 -6.48 -5.12
C ASP A 201 -1.78 -7.27 -5.38
N THR A 202 -2.84 -7.03 -4.61
CA THR A 202 -4.15 -7.67 -4.84
C THR A 202 -4.88 -7.10 -6.06
N VAL A 203 -4.45 -5.96 -6.60
CA VAL A 203 -5.01 -5.36 -7.83
C VAL A 203 -4.90 -6.33 -9.02
N ARG A 204 -3.80 -7.09 -9.13
CA ARG A 204 -3.65 -8.14 -10.15
C ARG A 204 -4.75 -9.21 -10.08
N LEU A 205 -5.16 -9.58 -8.85
CA LEU A 205 -6.23 -10.58 -8.65
C LEU A 205 -7.59 -10.00 -9.07
N ALA A 206 -7.81 -8.72 -8.79
CA ALA A 206 -9.03 -8.02 -9.21
C ALA A 206 -9.16 -7.95 -10.74
N ILE A 207 -8.05 -7.70 -11.46
CA ILE A 207 -8.01 -7.68 -12.92
C ILE A 207 -8.33 -9.07 -13.48
N GLN A 208 -7.66 -10.11 -12.99
CA GLN A 208 -7.87 -11.50 -13.42
C GLN A 208 -9.31 -11.96 -13.16
N ALA A 209 -9.87 -11.62 -12.00
CA ALA A 209 -11.27 -11.92 -11.69
C ALA A 209 -12.24 -11.21 -12.63
N ALA A 210 -11.97 -9.95 -12.96
CA ALA A 210 -12.78 -9.20 -13.91
C ALA A 210 -12.75 -9.79 -15.32
N GLU A 211 -11.62 -10.34 -15.76
CA GLU A 211 -11.49 -11.06 -17.05
C GLU A 211 -12.32 -12.35 -17.06
N LEU A 212 -12.32 -13.12 -15.99
CA LEU A 212 -13.13 -14.33 -15.87
C LEU A 212 -14.64 -13.98 -15.81
N LEU A 213 -15.04 -12.94 -15.08
CA LEU A 213 -16.42 -12.47 -15.00
C LEU A 213 -16.93 -12.01 -16.37
N GLU A 214 -16.11 -11.31 -17.16
CA GLU A 214 -16.48 -10.87 -18.50
C GLU A 214 -16.76 -12.05 -19.44
N ALA A 215 -15.97 -13.13 -19.35
CA ALA A 215 -16.22 -14.36 -20.12
C ALA A 215 -17.60 -14.99 -19.81
N GLU A 216 -18.15 -14.67 -18.64
CA GLU A 216 -19.51 -15.08 -18.23
C GLU A 216 -20.59 -13.99 -18.44
N GLY A 217 -20.23 -12.87 -19.10
CA GLY A 217 -21.14 -11.76 -19.40
C GLY A 217 -21.37 -10.77 -18.25
N ILE A 218 -20.58 -10.85 -17.18
CA ILE A 218 -20.63 -9.95 -16.02
C ILE A 218 -19.58 -8.84 -16.17
N GLN A 219 -20.01 -7.59 -16.17
CA GLN A 219 -19.16 -6.42 -16.35
C GLN A 219 -18.67 -5.88 -14.99
N ALA A 220 -17.45 -6.21 -14.63
CA ALA A 220 -16.82 -5.76 -13.39
C ALA A 220 -16.00 -4.48 -13.61
N ARG A 221 -16.29 -3.43 -12.81
CA ARG A 221 -15.41 -2.27 -12.68
C ARG A 221 -14.25 -2.62 -11.78
N VAL A 222 -13.02 -2.22 -12.14
CA VAL A 222 -11.83 -2.42 -11.29
C VAL A 222 -11.19 -1.09 -10.97
N LEU A 223 -11.05 -0.80 -9.67
CA LEU A 223 -10.33 0.35 -9.15
C LEU A 223 -9.07 -0.10 -8.40
N ASP A 224 -7.91 0.47 -8.76
CA ASP A 224 -6.71 0.47 -7.92
C ASP A 224 -6.80 1.65 -6.95
N MET A 225 -7.11 1.35 -5.69
CA MET A 225 -7.18 2.32 -4.60
C MET A 225 -5.81 2.39 -3.91
N HIS A 226 -4.78 2.82 -4.64
CA HIS A 226 -3.42 2.91 -4.14
C HIS A 226 -3.25 3.84 -2.93
N THR A 227 -4.16 4.78 -2.72
CA THR A 227 -4.20 5.64 -1.53
C THR A 227 -5.46 5.34 -0.73
N ILE A 228 -5.30 4.80 0.49
CA ILE A 228 -6.44 4.49 1.37
C ILE A 228 -6.75 5.64 2.34
N LYS A 229 -5.83 6.60 2.47
CA LYS A 229 -6.03 7.84 3.19
C LYS A 229 -5.15 8.96 2.58
N PRO A 230 -5.75 10.05 2.08
CA PRO A 230 -7.19 10.23 1.90
C PRO A 230 -7.76 9.23 0.88
N LEU A 231 -8.93 8.69 1.16
CA LEU A 231 -9.64 7.82 0.22
C LEU A 231 -10.22 8.66 -0.93
N ASP A 232 -10.23 8.14 -2.15
CA ASP A 232 -10.99 8.73 -3.26
C ASP A 232 -12.49 8.47 -3.03
N GLN A 233 -13.10 9.36 -2.22
CA GLN A 233 -14.51 9.25 -1.86
C GLN A 233 -15.42 9.35 -3.09
N GLU A 234 -15.05 10.18 -4.07
CA GLU A 234 -15.82 10.38 -5.30
C GLU A 234 -15.91 9.06 -6.10
N ALA A 235 -14.76 8.38 -6.31
CA ALA A 235 -14.74 7.11 -7.03
C ALA A 235 -15.48 5.99 -6.28
N VAL A 236 -15.39 5.96 -4.95
CA VAL A 236 -16.11 4.97 -4.12
C VAL A 236 -17.61 5.27 -4.12
N MET A 237 -18.01 6.53 -3.99
CA MET A 237 -19.42 6.94 -4.04
C MET A 237 -20.05 6.64 -5.39
N ASP A 238 -19.34 6.86 -6.49
CA ASP A 238 -19.79 6.47 -7.82
C ASP A 238 -20.07 4.95 -7.91
N CYS A 239 -19.20 4.11 -7.32
CA CYS A 239 -19.44 2.67 -7.22
C CYS A 239 -20.66 2.34 -6.35
N ILE A 240 -20.83 3.03 -5.21
CA ILE A 240 -21.97 2.83 -4.31
C ILE A 240 -23.28 3.21 -4.99
N GLU A 241 -23.32 4.36 -5.67
CA GLU A 241 -24.53 4.93 -6.25
C GLU A 241 -24.97 4.25 -7.54
N ASN A 242 -24.02 3.97 -8.42
CA ASN A 242 -24.31 3.52 -9.78
C ASN A 242 -24.20 2.00 -9.95
N ILE A 243 -23.50 1.29 -9.04
CA ILE A 243 -23.35 -0.17 -9.09
C ILE A 243 -24.00 -0.84 -7.88
N GLY A 244 -23.74 -0.34 -6.67
CA GLY A 244 -24.33 -0.81 -5.42
C GLY A 244 -23.84 -2.18 -4.92
N ARG A 245 -22.98 -2.87 -5.67
CA ARG A 245 -22.38 -4.17 -5.34
C ARG A 245 -20.86 -4.04 -5.39
N ILE A 246 -20.22 -4.15 -4.25
CA ILE A 246 -18.79 -3.81 -4.11
C ILE A 246 -18.05 -4.97 -3.46
N ILE A 247 -16.91 -5.31 -4.00
CA ILE A 247 -15.95 -6.23 -3.41
C ILE A 247 -14.68 -5.43 -3.13
N THR A 248 -14.17 -5.49 -1.90
CA THR A 248 -12.84 -4.95 -1.59
C THR A 248 -11.85 -6.08 -1.44
N VAL A 249 -10.62 -5.89 -1.94
CA VAL A 249 -9.57 -6.91 -1.91
C VAL A 249 -8.27 -6.28 -1.40
N GLU A 250 -7.72 -6.85 -0.33
CA GLU A 250 -6.52 -6.32 0.32
C GLU A 250 -5.66 -7.42 0.96
N ASP A 251 -4.34 -7.31 0.89
CA ASP A 251 -3.40 -8.09 1.70
C ASP A 251 -3.20 -7.42 3.06
N HIS A 252 -4.26 -7.38 3.84
CA HIS A 252 -4.35 -6.75 5.14
C HIS A 252 -5.51 -7.39 5.91
N ASN A 253 -5.52 -7.26 7.23
CA ASN A 253 -6.68 -7.62 8.03
C ASN A 253 -7.93 -6.91 7.50
N ILE A 254 -9.05 -7.63 7.40
CA ILE A 254 -10.34 -7.04 7.01
C ILE A 254 -10.80 -5.92 7.96
N LEU A 255 -10.21 -5.84 9.15
CA LEU A 255 -10.48 -4.79 10.12
C LEU A 255 -9.61 -3.56 9.81
N ASN A 256 -10.27 -2.42 9.71
CA ASN A 256 -9.68 -1.09 9.66
C ASN A 256 -8.81 -0.75 8.41
N GLY A 257 -8.72 -1.64 7.42
CA GLY A 257 -8.02 -1.41 6.14
C GLY A 257 -8.92 -0.75 5.08
N LEU A 258 -8.63 -1.07 3.80
CA LEU A 258 -9.38 -0.59 2.63
C LEU A 258 -10.86 -0.95 2.71
N GLY A 259 -11.16 -2.22 3.03
CA GLY A 259 -12.54 -2.69 3.10
C GLY A 259 -13.35 -1.96 4.16
N SER A 260 -12.76 -1.63 5.31
CA SER A 260 -13.41 -0.81 6.34
C SER A 260 -13.66 0.62 5.85
N ALA A 261 -12.70 1.25 5.17
CA ALA A 261 -12.87 2.60 4.61
C ALA A 261 -14.04 2.68 3.62
N VAL A 262 -14.18 1.67 2.75
CA VAL A 262 -15.31 1.58 1.81
C VAL A 262 -16.63 1.32 2.55
N CYS A 263 -16.62 0.46 3.58
CA CYS A 263 -17.81 0.20 4.40
C CYS A 263 -18.29 1.44 5.16
N GLU A 264 -17.38 2.27 5.67
CA GLU A 264 -17.70 3.53 6.33
C GLU A 264 -18.53 4.44 5.41
N LEU A 265 -18.06 4.67 4.17
CA LEU A 265 -18.80 5.47 3.18
C LEU A 265 -20.13 4.84 2.78
N ALA A 266 -20.18 3.51 2.59
CA ALA A 266 -21.43 2.82 2.27
C ALA A 266 -22.46 2.94 3.40
N ALA A 267 -22.03 2.87 4.66
CA ALA A 267 -22.89 3.05 5.83
C ALA A 267 -23.41 4.48 5.95
N GLU A 268 -22.53 5.48 5.74
CA GLU A 268 -22.94 6.90 5.74
C GLU A 268 -23.92 7.22 4.61
N ALA A 269 -23.72 6.61 3.42
CA ALA A 269 -24.64 6.73 2.29
C ALA A 269 -25.97 5.95 2.48
N GLY A 270 -26.03 5.05 3.46
CA GLY A 270 -27.20 4.19 3.71
C GLY A 270 -27.51 3.20 2.59
N LYS A 271 -26.55 2.88 1.72
CA LYS A 271 -26.71 2.01 0.55
C LYS A 271 -25.41 1.34 0.12
N GLY A 272 -25.55 0.34 -0.76
CA GLY A 272 -24.44 -0.47 -1.24
C GLY A 272 -24.21 -1.73 -0.40
N LYS A 273 -23.96 -2.85 -1.08
CA LYS A 273 -23.57 -4.11 -0.47
C LYS A 273 -22.05 -4.26 -0.62
N VAL A 274 -21.32 -4.37 0.48
CA VAL A 274 -19.86 -4.50 0.46
C VAL A 274 -19.44 -5.88 0.96
N LYS A 275 -18.71 -6.63 0.14
CA LYS A 275 -18.02 -7.87 0.51
C LYS A 275 -16.52 -7.58 0.64
N ARG A 276 -15.97 -7.81 1.84
CA ARG A 276 -14.54 -7.61 2.10
C ARG A 276 -13.79 -8.93 1.96
N LEU A 277 -12.72 -8.94 1.16
CA LEU A 277 -11.75 -10.04 1.03
C LEU A 277 -10.39 -9.53 1.51
N GLY A 278 -9.84 -10.20 2.50
CA GLY A 278 -8.58 -9.87 3.16
C GLY A 278 -8.26 -10.90 4.23
N ILE A 279 -7.24 -10.67 5.03
CA ILE A 279 -6.84 -11.55 6.13
C ILE A 279 -7.95 -11.57 7.19
N GLN A 280 -8.37 -12.77 7.60
CA GLN A 280 -9.56 -13.02 8.42
C GLN A 280 -9.26 -12.95 9.93
N ASP A 281 -8.75 -11.81 10.40
CA ASP A 281 -8.43 -11.53 11.83
C ASP A 281 -7.68 -12.66 12.52
N ARG A 282 -6.58 -13.11 11.90
CA ARG A 282 -5.70 -14.15 12.43
C ARG A 282 -4.26 -13.89 12.03
N PHE A 283 -3.34 -14.23 12.89
CA PHE A 283 -1.92 -14.16 12.56
C PHE A 283 -1.57 -15.06 11.38
N GLY A 284 -0.59 -14.63 10.61
CA GLY A 284 -0.04 -15.42 9.53
C GLY A 284 0.87 -16.56 10.03
N MET A 285 1.56 -17.19 9.09
CA MET A 285 2.50 -18.27 9.35
C MET A 285 3.61 -18.29 8.30
N SER A 286 4.62 -19.14 8.49
CA SER A 286 5.64 -19.40 7.47
C SER A 286 5.06 -20.26 6.34
N ALA A 287 4.89 -19.67 5.16
CA ALA A 287 4.47 -20.38 3.94
C ALA A 287 4.77 -19.49 2.72
N PRO A 288 4.74 -20.03 1.48
CA PRO A 288 4.81 -19.23 0.26
C PRO A 288 3.68 -18.21 0.20
N TYR A 289 3.96 -17.03 -0.34
CA TYR A 289 3.06 -15.87 -0.38
C TYR A 289 1.66 -16.20 -0.95
N GLU A 290 1.61 -16.78 -2.14
CA GLU A 290 0.33 -17.15 -2.79
C GLU A 290 -0.50 -18.12 -1.94
N ARG A 291 0.16 -19.02 -1.21
CA ARG A 291 -0.52 -19.95 -0.31
C ARG A 291 -1.12 -19.20 0.89
N LEU A 292 -0.43 -18.21 1.43
CA LEU A 292 -0.94 -17.40 2.54
C LEU A 292 -2.18 -16.60 2.13
N LEU A 293 -2.18 -16.02 0.93
CA LEU A 293 -3.36 -15.35 0.38
C LEU A 293 -4.52 -16.34 0.23
N ALA A 294 -4.28 -17.49 -0.40
CA ALA A 294 -5.31 -18.51 -0.61
C ALA A 294 -5.92 -19.04 0.70
N MET A 295 -5.10 -19.26 1.73
CA MET A 295 -5.58 -19.68 3.06
C MET A 295 -6.50 -18.64 3.72
N ASN A 296 -6.40 -17.38 3.32
CA ASN A 296 -7.26 -16.29 3.78
C ASN A 296 -8.41 -15.97 2.81
N GLY A 297 -8.55 -16.76 1.74
CA GLY A 297 -9.59 -16.56 0.75
C GLY A 297 -9.36 -15.34 -0.17
N VAL A 298 -8.14 -14.84 -0.23
CA VAL A 298 -7.76 -13.75 -1.15
C VAL A 298 -7.27 -14.40 -2.45
N THR A 299 -8.21 -14.83 -3.28
CA THR A 299 -7.96 -15.53 -4.56
C THR A 299 -8.89 -15.02 -5.65
N VAL A 300 -8.51 -15.26 -6.89
CA VAL A 300 -9.32 -14.90 -8.07
C VAL A 300 -10.68 -15.60 -8.02
N GLU A 301 -10.71 -16.89 -7.68
CA GLU A 301 -11.93 -17.70 -7.58
C GLU A 301 -12.91 -17.11 -6.56
N ASN A 302 -12.41 -16.76 -5.37
CA ASN A 302 -13.27 -16.16 -4.33
C ASN A 302 -13.77 -14.77 -4.68
N ILE A 303 -13.03 -13.99 -5.46
CA ILE A 303 -13.51 -12.70 -5.99
C ILE A 303 -14.67 -12.98 -6.96
N VAL A 304 -14.52 -13.92 -7.89
CA VAL A 304 -15.55 -14.30 -8.86
C VAL A 304 -16.80 -14.84 -8.15
N ASP A 305 -16.64 -15.74 -7.19
CA ASP A 305 -17.76 -16.31 -6.44
C ASP A 305 -18.49 -15.24 -5.61
N SER A 306 -17.73 -14.30 -5.02
CA SER A 306 -18.31 -13.17 -4.29
C SER A 306 -19.10 -12.24 -5.21
N ALA A 307 -18.62 -11.98 -6.42
CA ALA A 307 -19.34 -11.20 -7.43
C ALA A 307 -20.66 -11.87 -7.80
N LYS A 308 -20.63 -13.15 -8.12
CA LYS A 308 -21.83 -13.95 -8.45
C LYS A 308 -22.83 -13.99 -7.29
N ALA A 309 -22.35 -14.07 -6.05
CA ALA A 309 -23.21 -14.05 -4.86
C ALA A 309 -23.90 -12.70 -4.64
N LEU A 310 -23.21 -11.59 -4.94
CA LEU A 310 -23.79 -10.25 -4.84
C LEU A 310 -24.83 -9.94 -5.94
N LEU A 311 -24.78 -10.64 -7.07
CA LEU A 311 -25.70 -10.49 -8.19
C LEU A 311 -27.02 -11.26 -8.01
N LYS A 312 -27.04 -12.23 -7.12
CA LYS A 312 -28.27 -12.97 -6.73
C LYS A 312 -29.11 -12.16 -5.76
#